data_c5003fd3ca757d0c88c70a3ae99eaf59
#
_entry.id   c5003fd3ca757d0c88c70a3ae99eaf59
#
_cell.length_a   1.000
_cell.length_b   1.000
_cell.length_c   1.000
_cell.angle_alpha   90.00
_cell.angle_beta   90.00
_cell.angle_gamma   90.00
#
_symmetry.space_group_name_H-M   'P 1'
#
loop_
_entity.id
_entity.type
_entity.pdbx_description
1 polymer ?
#
loop_
_entity_poly.entity_id
_entity_poly.type
_entity_poly.pdbx_seq_one_letter_code
_entity_poly.pdbx_strand_id
1 'polypeptide(L)'
;MDRDTPLYNKIIAVESLPPMPATAARLLMLAADPDVDIDDLAAVIERDPPLAARLIGVANSAFYAPRHPVTSIREAIIRVLGLNMVRNLAFGMALTGGMSTSNCPRFDLTNYWIVALGTADLAGGLARAANIEGMTDPETAYLVGLLHNIGELLLVL
;
A
#
# COMPACT_ATOMS: atom_id res chain seq x y z
N MET A 1 -25.92 14.89 5.70
CA MET A 1 -25.37 14.51 4.39
C MET A 1 -26.56 14.32 3.47
N ASP A 2 -26.67 15.19 2.46
CA ASP A 2 -27.84 15.26 1.59
C ASP A 2 -27.87 14.03 0.70
N ARG A 3 -28.96 13.23 0.76
CA ARG A 3 -29.10 11.95 0.04
C ARG A 3 -29.25 12.13 -1.48
N ASP A 4 -29.43 13.35 -1.95
CA ASP A 4 -29.59 13.68 -3.37
C ASP A 4 -28.31 14.13 -4.07
N THR A 5 -27.15 14.03 -3.39
CA THR A 5 -25.88 14.41 -3.99
C THR A 5 -25.46 13.37 -5.04
N PRO A 6 -24.98 13.79 -6.23
CA PRO A 6 -24.47 12.86 -7.25
C PRO A 6 -23.41 11.87 -6.72
N LEU A 7 -22.65 12.28 -5.73
CA LEU A 7 -21.66 11.45 -5.03
C LEU A 7 -22.32 10.33 -4.21
N TYR A 8 -23.40 10.64 -3.47
CA TYR A 8 -24.15 9.65 -2.70
C TYR A 8 -24.72 8.55 -3.63
N ASN A 9 -25.31 8.97 -4.76
CA ASN A 9 -25.85 8.03 -5.74
C ASN A 9 -24.76 7.15 -6.38
N LYS A 10 -23.55 7.68 -6.61
CA LYS A 10 -22.41 6.88 -7.06
C LYS A 10 -21.98 5.84 -6.01
N ILE A 11 -21.91 6.23 -4.74
CA ILE A 11 -21.50 5.33 -3.65
C ILE A 11 -22.49 4.18 -3.48
N ILE A 12 -23.79 4.45 -3.50
CA ILE A 12 -24.81 3.40 -3.35
C ILE A 12 -25.00 2.55 -4.61
N ALA A 13 -24.59 3.06 -5.79
CA ALA A 13 -24.59 2.32 -7.04
C ALA A 13 -23.42 1.32 -7.17
N VAL A 14 -22.46 1.36 -6.26
CA VAL A 14 -21.40 0.34 -6.16
C VAL A 14 -22.03 -0.94 -5.60
N GLU A 15 -22.59 -1.77 -6.46
CA GLU A 15 -23.27 -3.03 -6.09
C GLU A 15 -22.29 -4.07 -5.53
N SER A 16 -21.02 -4.01 -5.90
CA SER A 16 -19.96 -4.89 -5.38
C SER A 16 -18.60 -4.22 -5.45
N LEU A 17 -17.81 -4.38 -4.40
CA LEU A 17 -16.38 -4.05 -4.47
C LEU A 17 -15.70 -4.99 -5.48
N PRO A 18 -14.70 -4.50 -6.24
CA PRO A 18 -13.88 -5.38 -7.05
C PRO A 18 -13.36 -6.56 -6.21
N PRO A 19 -13.34 -7.77 -6.75
CA PRO A 19 -12.78 -8.91 -6.00
C PRO A 19 -11.32 -8.61 -5.65
N MET A 20 -10.91 -9.05 -4.45
CA MET A 20 -9.53 -8.89 -4.02
C MET A 20 -8.58 -9.54 -5.03
N PRO A 21 -7.57 -8.82 -5.56
CA PRO A 21 -6.59 -9.39 -6.47
C PRO A 21 -5.86 -10.59 -5.83
N ALA A 22 -5.54 -11.60 -6.63
CA ALA A 22 -4.90 -12.82 -6.12
C ALA A 22 -3.58 -12.55 -5.40
N THR A 23 -2.80 -11.59 -5.87
CA THR A 23 -1.56 -11.16 -5.21
C THR A 23 -1.83 -10.56 -3.84
N ALA A 24 -2.85 -9.70 -3.71
CA ALA A 24 -3.24 -9.12 -2.42
C ALA A 24 -3.69 -10.19 -1.41
N ALA A 25 -4.49 -11.17 -1.87
CA ALA A 25 -4.92 -12.29 -1.03
C ALA A 25 -3.73 -13.13 -0.51
N ARG A 26 -2.74 -13.39 -1.37
CA ARG A 26 -1.51 -14.10 -0.96
C ARG A 26 -0.67 -13.31 0.03
N LEU A 27 -0.51 -12.00 -0.19
CA LEU A 27 0.21 -11.11 0.72
C LEU A 27 -0.49 -11.04 2.09
N LEU A 28 -1.82 -11.06 2.11
CA LEU A 28 -2.58 -11.10 3.36
C LEU A 28 -2.33 -12.40 4.14
N MET A 29 -2.26 -13.54 3.45
CA MET A 29 -1.93 -14.83 4.08
C MET A 29 -0.50 -14.81 4.66
N LEU A 30 0.49 -14.27 3.93
CA LEU A 30 1.85 -14.12 4.44
C LEU A 30 1.93 -13.15 5.62
N ALA A 31 1.10 -12.11 5.65
CA ALA A 31 1.07 -11.18 6.77
C ALA A 31 0.57 -11.81 8.08
N ALA A 32 -0.21 -12.89 8.00
CA ALA A 32 -0.69 -13.63 9.15
C ALA A 32 0.30 -14.72 9.63
N ASP A 33 1.37 -14.98 8.88
CA ASP A 33 2.39 -15.98 9.19
C ASP A 33 3.54 -15.31 9.96
N PRO A 34 3.75 -15.66 11.24
CA PRO A 34 4.85 -15.10 12.04
C PRO A 34 6.24 -15.57 11.57
N ASP A 35 6.32 -16.68 10.85
CA ASP A 35 7.56 -17.28 10.38
C ASP A 35 7.91 -16.90 8.93
N VAL A 36 7.13 -15.97 8.33
CA VAL A 36 7.38 -15.49 6.96
C VAL A 36 8.79 -14.95 6.79
N ASP A 37 9.48 -15.44 5.78
CA ASP A 37 10.82 -14.96 5.47
C ASP A 37 10.86 -14.01 4.26
N ILE A 38 12.05 -13.47 4.00
CA ILE A 38 12.28 -12.53 2.89
C ILE A 38 12.02 -13.19 1.54
N ASP A 39 12.38 -14.45 1.40
CA ASP A 39 12.29 -15.17 0.12
C ASP A 39 10.84 -15.48 -0.22
N ASP A 40 10.01 -15.83 0.77
CA ASP A 40 8.58 -16.05 0.61
C ASP A 40 7.88 -14.78 0.13
N LEU A 41 8.15 -13.66 0.80
CA LEU A 41 7.58 -12.37 0.42
C LEU A 41 8.04 -11.93 -0.97
N ALA A 42 9.34 -12.03 -1.26
CA ALA A 42 9.90 -11.68 -2.56
C ALA A 42 9.29 -12.52 -3.68
N ALA A 43 9.15 -13.84 -3.47
CA ALA A 43 8.59 -14.75 -4.47
C ALA A 43 7.13 -14.44 -4.82
N VAL A 44 6.33 -13.99 -3.85
CA VAL A 44 4.94 -13.57 -4.12
C VAL A 44 4.89 -12.28 -4.92
N ILE A 45 5.72 -11.29 -4.56
CA ILE A 45 5.77 -9.98 -5.21
C ILE A 45 6.31 -10.10 -6.65
N GLU A 46 7.35 -10.91 -6.87
CA GLU A 46 7.99 -11.09 -8.17
C GLU A 46 7.10 -11.80 -9.21
N ARG A 47 6.05 -12.50 -8.76
CA ARG A 47 5.02 -13.06 -9.65
C ARG A 47 4.07 -12.01 -10.24
N ASP A 48 4.15 -10.78 -9.75
CA ASP A 48 3.38 -9.62 -10.22
C ASP A 48 4.36 -8.53 -10.70
N PRO A 49 4.80 -8.57 -11.97
CA PRO A 49 5.82 -7.64 -12.47
C PRO A 49 5.46 -6.16 -12.32
N PRO A 50 4.20 -5.72 -12.55
CA PRO A 50 3.81 -4.34 -12.26
C PRO A 50 3.99 -3.96 -10.79
N LEU A 51 3.66 -4.84 -9.85
CA LEU A 51 3.84 -4.61 -8.42
C LEU A 51 5.33 -4.54 -8.06
N ALA A 52 6.12 -5.49 -8.54
CA ALA A 52 7.57 -5.52 -8.31
C ALA A 52 8.24 -4.23 -8.82
N ALA A 53 7.90 -3.79 -10.02
CA ALA A 53 8.44 -2.56 -10.60
C ALA A 53 8.10 -1.32 -9.77
N ARG A 54 6.88 -1.21 -9.25
CA ARG A 54 6.46 -0.10 -8.37
C ARG A 54 7.24 -0.10 -7.06
N LEU A 55 7.39 -1.25 -6.41
CA LEU A 55 8.14 -1.38 -5.16
C LEU A 55 9.62 -1.03 -5.33
N ILE A 56 10.25 -1.51 -6.40
CA ILE A 56 11.63 -1.16 -6.75
C ILE A 56 11.72 0.35 -7.02
N GLY A 57 10.73 0.95 -7.69
CA GLY A 57 10.65 2.39 -7.91
C GLY A 57 10.58 3.18 -6.61
N VAL A 58 9.78 2.73 -5.63
CA VAL A 58 9.73 3.35 -4.30
C VAL A 58 11.07 3.26 -3.60
N ALA A 59 11.71 2.07 -3.58
CA ALA A 59 13.02 1.88 -2.96
C ALA A 59 14.11 2.77 -3.57
N ASN A 60 14.01 3.07 -4.86
CA ASN A 60 14.94 3.95 -5.59
C ASN A 60 14.51 5.43 -5.60
N SER A 61 13.44 5.79 -4.92
CA SER A 61 12.96 7.17 -4.89
C SER A 61 13.96 8.11 -4.20
N ALA A 62 13.86 9.41 -4.50
CA ALA A 62 14.67 10.43 -3.85
C ALA A 62 14.48 10.49 -2.33
N PHE A 63 13.37 9.98 -1.81
CA PHE A 63 13.08 9.90 -0.38
C PHE A 63 14.04 8.93 0.33
N TYR A 64 14.24 7.72 -0.23
CA TYR A 64 15.15 6.70 0.34
C TYR A 64 16.59 6.87 -0.13
N ALA A 65 16.80 7.46 -1.31
CA ALA A 65 18.09 7.81 -1.91
C ALA A 65 19.19 6.76 -1.67
N PRO A 66 19.02 5.50 -2.05
CA PRO A 66 20.01 4.47 -1.83
C PRO A 66 21.31 4.79 -2.58
N ARG A 67 22.48 4.52 -1.95
CA ARG A 67 23.80 4.79 -2.57
C ARG A 67 24.00 4.08 -3.91
N HIS A 68 23.39 2.91 -4.06
CA HIS A 68 23.40 2.12 -5.29
C HIS A 68 21.96 1.73 -5.61
N PRO A 69 21.56 1.78 -6.88
CA PRO A 69 20.22 1.39 -7.28
C PRO A 69 19.85 -0.01 -6.80
N VAL A 70 18.62 -0.15 -6.34
CA VAL A 70 18.01 -1.42 -5.96
C VAL A 70 17.46 -2.06 -7.22
N THR A 71 17.77 -3.33 -7.46
CA THR A 71 17.40 -4.06 -8.69
C THR A 71 16.48 -5.26 -8.44
N SER A 72 16.28 -5.67 -7.19
CA SER A 72 15.42 -6.79 -6.81
C SER A 72 14.58 -6.47 -5.57
N ILE A 73 13.49 -7.22 -5.37
CA ILE A 73 12.65 -7.11 -4.17
C ILE A 73 13.46 -7.50 -2.93
N ARG A 74 14.29 -8.53 -3.01
CA ARG A 74 15.18 -8.93 -1.91
C ARG A 74 16.11 -7.79 -1.49
N GLU A 75 16.73 -7.09 -2.45
CA GLU A 75 17.56 -5.92 -2.15
C GLU A 75 16.72 -4.78 -1.54
N ALA A 76 15.51 -4.54 -2.03
CA ALA A 76 14.60 -3.54 -1.46
C ALA A 76 14.34 -3.82 0.02
N ILE A 77 14.09 -5.09 0.37
CA ILE A 77 13.84 -5.51 1.75
C ILE A 77 15.11 -5.33 2.62
N ILE A 78 16.25 -5.87 2.17
CA ILE A 78 17.44 -5.96 3.03
C ILE A 78 18.13 -4.61 3.20
N ARG A 79 18.17 -3.77 2.15
CA ARG A 79 19.02 -2.59 2.12
C ARG A 79 18.30 -1.29 2.37
N VAL A 80 16.98 -1.22 2.12
CA VAL A 80 16.29 0.07 2.07
C VAL A 80 15.03 0.10 2.93
N LEU A 81 14.06 -0.78 2.65
CA LEU A 81 12.71 -0.66 3.18
C LEU A 81 12.46 -1.52 4.43
N GLY A 82 13.10 -2.68 4.51
CA GLY A 82 12.80 -3.69 5.52
C GLY A 82 11.58 -4.55 5.16
N LEU A 83 11.46 -5.71 5.82
CA LEU A 83 10.45 -6.73 5.53
C LEU A 83 9.03 -6.21 5.71
N ASN A 84 8.75 -5.60 6.86
CA ASN A 84 7.41 -5.13 7.20
C ASN A 84 6.91 -4.02 6.29
N MET A 85 7.79 -3.07 5.94
CA MET A 85 7.42 -2.00 5.03
C MET A 85 7.12 -2.55 3.63
N VAL A 86 7.96 -3.43 3.09
CA VAL A 86 7.70 -4.03 1.77
C VAL A 86 6.41 -4.83 1.79
N ARG A 87 6.14 -5.60 2.85
CA ARG A 87 4.88 -6.33 3.03
C ARG A 87 3.66 -5.41 2.97
N ASN A 88 3.67 -4.33 3.75
CA ASN A 88 2.56 -3.40 3.84
C ASN A 88 2.36 -2.61 2.53
N LEU A 89 3.45 -2.14 1.92
CA LEU A 89 3.42 -1.48 0.61
C LEU A 89 2.90 -2.40 -0.49
N ALA A 90 3.42 -3.64 -0.54
CA ALA A 90 3.00 -4.63 -1.52
C ALA A 90 1.50 -4.92 -1.39
N PHE A 91 1.00 -5.09 -0.17
CA PHE A 91 -0.42 -5.32 0.09
C PHE A 91 -1.27 -4.13 -0.39
N GLY A 92 -0.94 -2.90 0.00
CA GLY A 92 -1.66 -1.69 -0.42
C GLY A 92 -1.67 -1.52 -1.93
N MET A 93 -0.51 -1.68 -2.58
CA MET A 93 -0.38 -1.57 -4.04
C MET A 93 -1.10 -2.70 -4.79
N ALA A 94 -1.05 -3.94 -4.28
CA ALA A 94 -1.74 -5.06 -4.88
C ALA A 94 -3.27 -4.90 -4.78
N LEU A 95 -3.76 -4.41 -3.65
CA LEU A 95 -5.19 -4.15 -3.44
C LEU A 95 -5.73 -3.14 -4.46
N THR A 96 -4.94 -2.14 -4.82
CA THR A 96 -5.32 -1.07 -5.75
C THR A 96 -4.90 -1.34 -7.20
N GLY A 97 -4.08 -2.36 -7.45
CA GLY A 97 -3.49 -2.64 -8.77
C GLY A 97 -4.48 -3.02 -9.86
N GLY A 98 -5.67 -3.50 -9.49
CA GLY A 98 -6.77 -3.80 -10.41
C GLY A 98 -7.70 -2.62 -10.69
N MET A 99 -7.48 -1.47 -10.04
CA MET A 99 -8.34 -0.29 -10.16
C MET A 99 -7.88 0.57 -11.33
N SER A 100 -8.77 0.85 -12.28
CA SER A 100 -8.50 1.74 -13.40
C SER A 100 -8.98 3.15 -13.09
N THR A 101 -8.06 4.10 -13.05
CA THR A 101 -8.38 5.54 -12.86
C THR A 101 -8.68 6.27 -14.17
N SER A 102 -8.86 5.53 -15.28
CA SER A 102 -9.10 6.08 -16.62
C SER A 102 -10.37 6.95 -16.70
N ASN A 103 -11.32 6.74 -15.82
CA ASN A 103 -12.57 7.50 -15.76
C ASN A 103 -12.41 8.90 -15.16
N CYS A 104 -11.27 9.19 -14.51
CA CYS A 104 -11.00 10.47 -13.89
C CYS A 104 -9.61 11.02 -14.31
N PRO A 105 -9.50 11.70 -15.48
CA PRO A 105 -8.22 12.19 -15.99
C PRO A 105 -7.51 13.21 -15.09
N ARG A 106 -8.24 13.82 -14.14
CA ARG A 106 -7.68 14.77 -13.17
C ARG A 106 -7.14 14.10 -11.90
N PHE A 107 -7.38 12.79 -11.75
CA PHE A 107 -6.87 12.06 -10.58
C PHE A 107 -5.39 11.74 -10.76
N ASP A 108 -4.58 12.29 -9.88
CA ASP A 108 -3.14 12.06 -9.87
C ASP A 108 -2.81 10.87 -8.94
N LEU A 109 -2.68 9.69 -9.55
CA LEU A 109 -2.34 8.46 -8.83
C LEU A 109 -0.95 8.55 -8.16
N THR A 110 -0.02 9.33 -8.72
CA THR A 110 1.31 9.53 -8.13
C THR A 110 1.19 10.33 -6.84
N ASN A 111 0.46 11.43 -6.88
CA ASN A 111 0.21 12.25 -5.68
C ASN A 111 -0.58 11.47 -4.62
N TYR A 112 -1.56 10.67 -5.03
CA TYR A 112 -2.28 9.76 -4.13
C TYR A 112 -1.30 8.88 -3.33
N TRP A 113 -0.35 8.22 -4.01
CA TRP A 113 0.62 7.37 -3.34
C TRP A 113 1.62 8.14 -2.47
N ILE A 114 2.05 9.34 -2.88
CA ILE A 114 2.91 10.21 -2.06
C ILE A 114 2.21 10.54 -0.73
N VAL A 115 0.94 10.92 -0.78
CA VAL A 115 0.15 11.24 0.42
C VAL A 115 -0.06 10.01 1.28
N ALA A 116 -0.45 8.87 0.68
CA ALA A 116 -0.67 7.64 1.41
C ALA A 116 0.59 7.15 2.14
N LEU A 117 1.74 7.15 1.45
CA LEU A 117 3.04 6.76 2.02
C LEU A 117 3.48 7.72 3.13
N GLY A 118 3.41 9.04 2.88
CA GLY A 118 3.77 10.03 3.89
C GLY A 118 2.91 9.92 5.15
N THR A 119 1.59 9.68 5.00
CA THR A 119 0.70 9.45 6.14
C THR A 119 1.04 8.15 6.88
N ALA A 120 1.37 7.08 6.17
CA ALA A 120 1.80 5.83 6.76
C ALA A 120 3.07 5.98 7.60
N ASP A 121 4.10 6.64 7.04
CA ASP A 121 5.36 6.89 7.73
C ASP A 121 5.16 7.73 9.00
N LEU A 122 4.36 8.79 8.90
CA LEU A 122 4.02 9.64 10.05
C LEU A 122 3.26 8.85 11.12
N ALA A 123 2.24 8.08 10.74
CA ALA A 123 1.44 7.28 11.67
C ALA A 123 2.29 6.24 12.40
N GLY A 124 3.10 5.48 11.68
CA GLY A 124 4.02 4.50 12.27
C GLY A 124 5.11 5.15 13.13
N GLY A 125 5.63 6.30 12.69
CA GLY A 125 6.60 7.09 13.44
C GLY A 125 6.04 7.63 14.76
N LEU A 126 4.85 8.19 14.73
CA LEU A 126 4.14 8.68 15.92
C LEU A 126 3.81 7.56 16.90
N ALA A 127 3.34 6.40 16.41
CA ALA A 127 3.06 5.24 17.24
C ALA A 127 4.31 4.74 17.97
N ARG A 128 5.47 4.70 17.29
CA ARG A 128 6.76 4.37 17.91
C ARG A 128 7.18 5.41 18.95
N ALA A 129 7.05 6.69 18.64
CA ALA A 129 7.46 7.77 19.53
C ALA A 129 6.57 7.90 20.77
N ALA A 130 5.28 7.65 20.63
CA ALA A 130 4.32 7.76 21.73
C ALA A 130 4.52 6.68 22.80
N ASN A 131 4.98 5.47 22.43
CA ASN A 131 5.28 4.35 23.34
C ASN A 131 4.25 4.17 24.48
N ILE A 132 2.96 4.28 24.13
CA ILE A 132 1.85 4.19 25.11
C ILE A 132 1.38 2.75 25.17
N GLU A 133 1.40 2.13 26.36
CA GLU A 133 0.84 0.81 26.58
C GLU A 133 -0.64 0.75 26.13
N GLY A 134 -0.99 -0.25 25.31
CA GLY A 134 -2.35 -0.43 24.81
C GLY A 134 -2.70 0.39 23.53
N MET A 135 -1.78 1.20 23.02
CA MET A 135 -1.93 1.81 21.70
C MET A 135 -1.65 0.80 20.58
N THR A 136 -2.16 1.15 19.39
CA THR A 136 -1.92 0.41 18.15
C THR A 136 -0.42 0.29 17.90
N ASP A 137 0.04 -0.93 17.58
CA ASP A 137 1.44 -1.15 17.25
C ASP A 137 1.85 -0.33 16.00
N PRO A 138 3.13 0.06 15.88
CA PRO A 138 3.59 0.95 14.81
C PRO A 138 3.34 0.42 13.39
N GLU A 139 3.31 -0.91 13.21
CA GLU A 139 3.10 -1.53 11.90
C GLU A 139 1.63 -1.47 11.50
N THR A 140 0.74 -1.71 12.45
CA THR A 140 -0.70 -1.51 12.26
C THR A 140 -1.00 -0.04 12.00
N ALA A 141 -0.39 0.89 12.74
CA ALA A 141 -0.54 2.33 12.50
C ALA A 141 -0.06 2.72 11.10
N TYR A 142 1.07 2.18 10.65
CA TYR A 142 1.58 2.37 9.28
C TYR A 142 0.56 1.88 8.24
N LEU A 143 0.04 0.66 8.39
CA LEU A 143 -0.92 0.07 7.46
C LEU A 143 -2.22 0.88 7.40
N VAL A 144 -2.75 1.31 8.54
CA VAL A 144 -3.93 2.18 8.60
C VAL A 144 -3.65 3.51 7.90
N GLY A 145 -2.48 4.11 8.14
CA GLY A 145 -2.05 5.33 7.46
C GLY A 145 -1.93 5.14 5.94
N LEU A 146 -1.46 3.99 5.47
CA LEU A 146 -1.35 3.67 4.05
C LEU A 146 -2.72 3.53 3.37
N LEU A 147 -3.70 2.98 4.06
CA LEU A 147 -5.02 2.68 3.51
C LEU A 147 -6.08 3.73 3.85
N HIS A 148 -5.74 4.78 4.60
CA HIS A 148 -6.72 5.74 5.14
C HIS A 148 -7.61 6.39 4.09
N ASN A 149 -7.10 6.60 2.88
CA ASN A 149 -7.78 7.27 1.77
C ASN A 149 -8.17 6.32 0.63
N ILE A 150 -8.17 4.99 0.85
CA ILE A 150 -8.49 4.01 -0.20
C ILE A 150 -9.88 4.22 -0.84
N GLY A 151 -10.81 4.83 -0.10
CA GLY A 151 -12.11 5.22 -0.60
C GLY A 151 -12.06 6.25 -1.74
N GLU A 152 -11.00 7.07 -1.81
CA GLU A 152 -10.81 8.01 -2.91
C GLU A 152 -10.62 7.28 -4.24
N LEU A 153 -9.89 6.16 -4.24
CA LEU A 153 -9.75 5.31 -5.43
C LEU A 153 -11.08 4.71 -5.89
N LEU A 154 -11.96 4.35 -4.95
CA LEU A 154 -13.30 3.83 -5.27
C LEU A 154 -14.19 4.89 -5.92
N LEU A 155 -13.97 6.17 -5.61
CA LEU A 155 -14.75 7.27 -6.19
C LEU A 155 -14.33 7.63 -7.62
N VAL A 156 -13.12 7.26 -8.05
CA VAL A 156 -12.59 7.56 -9.39
C VAL A 156 -12.71 6.38 -10.35
N LEU A 157 -13.12 5.20 -9.85
CA LEU A 157 -13.50 4.05 -10.67
C LEU A 157 -14.84 4.30 -11.36
#